data_d844f2be3b312b348ee1459d546e998f
#
_entry.id   d844f2be3b312b348ee1459d546e998f
#
_cell.length_a   1.000
_cell.length_b   1.000
_cell.length_c   1.000
_cell.angle_alpha   90.00
_cell.angle_beta   90.00
_cell.angle_gamma   90.00
#
_symmetry.space_group_name_H-M   'P 1'
#
loop_
_entity.id
_entity.type
_entity.pdbx_description
1 polymer ?
#
loop_
_entity_poly.entity_id
_entity_poly.type
_entity_poly.pdbx_seq_one_letter_code
_entity_poly.pdbx_strand_id
1 'polypeptide(L)'
;MKKVSLEQELKGNAYPGRGIVIGRSKDGTKAVAGYFIMGRSQNSRNRVFVEEGEGIRTQAFDPSKLEAPSLIIYAPVRVLGNDTIVTNGDQTDTVYEGLEQGKTFEVSLRSREFEPDAPNYTPRISGVMHVENGTYGYQMSILKSNNGDPSQCNRYTFSYDNCVAGEGHFIHTYMHDGNPLPSFEGEPKLVEIPDDIDAFTELLWSSLNEDNKVSLFTRYIDIATGKYETRIVNKNK
;
A
#
# COMPACT_ATOMS: atom_id res chain seq x y z
N MET A 1 8.05 10.00 17.30
CA MET A 1 6.68 9.46 17.08
C MET A 1 6.45 8.30 18.06
N LYS A 2 5.23 8.13 18.60
CA LYS A 2 4.91 6.99 19.45
C LYS A 2 4.63 5.77 18.57
N LYS A 3 5.29 4.64 18.85
CA LYS A 3 5.04 3.37 18.17
C LYS A 3 3.65 2.85 18.55
N VAL A 4 2.86 2.43 17.56
CA VAL A 4 1.53 1.86 17.73
C VAL A 4 1.51 0.38 17.34
N SER A 5 0.62 -0.39 17.94
CA SER A 5 0.39 -1.78 17.55
C SER A 5 -0.41 -1.82 16.25
N LEU A 6 0.16 -2.40 15.20
CA LEU A 6 -0.52 -2.58 13.91
C LEU A 6 -1.79 -3.42 14.05
N GLU A 7 -1.75 -4.45 14.92
CA GLU A 7 -2.92 -5.27 15.25
C GLU A 7 -4.06 -4.43 15.86
N GLN A 8 -3.75 -3.59 16.86
CA GLN A 8 -4.75 -2.74 17.50
C GLN A 8 -5.31 -1.69 16.56
N GLU A 9 -4.46 -1.09 15.71
CA GLU A 9 -4.88 -0.10 14.72
C GLU A 9 -5.87 -0.70 13.70
N LEU A 10 -5.59 -1.92 13.22
CA LEU A 10 -6.43 -2.58 12.23
C LEU A 10 -7.72 -3.14 12.87
N LYS A 11 -7.64 -3.79 14.04
CA LYS A 11 -8.82 -4.27 14.77
C LYS A 11 -9.73 -3.14 15.25
N GLY A 12 -9.15 -1.97 15.59
CA GLY A 12 -9.86 -0.78 16.01
C GLY A 12 -10.52 0.01 14.87
N ASN A 13 -10.20 -0.32 13.61
CA ASN A 13 -10.70 0.39 12.43
C ASN A 13 -11.39 -0.56 11.46
N ALA A 14 -12.72 -0.53 11.41
CA ALA A 14 -13.50 -1.40 10.54
C ALA A 14 -13.23 -1.19 9.05
N TYR A 15 -12.75 0.00 8.64
CA TYR A 15 -12.52 0.33 7.23
C TYR A 15 -11.38 1.33 7.01
N PRO A 16 -10.11 0.96 7.18
CA PRO A 16 -8.97 1.80 6.74
C PRO A 16 -8.86 1.90 5.20
N GLY A 17 -9.64 1.13 4.46
CA GLY A 17 -9.69 1.13 2.99
C GLY A 17 -8.56 0.33 2.35
N ARG A 18 -7.53 0.99 1.89
CA ARG A 18 -6.27 0.38 1.41
C ARG A 18 -5.17 0.79 2.37
N GLY A 19 -4.24 -0.11 2.63
CA GLY A 19 -3.12 0.18 3.52
C GLY A 19 -1.81 -0.33 2.99
N ILE A 20 -0.76 0.48 3.18
CA ILE A 20 0.63 0.13 2.86
C ILE A 20 1.43 0.16 4.16
N VAL A 21 2.16 -0.91 4.43
CA VAL A 21 3.16 -0.99 5.48
C VAL A 21 4.52 -1.20 4.82
N ILE A 22 5.50 -0.37 5.13
CA ILE A 22 6.89 -0.54 4.67
C ILE A 22 7.79 -0.41 5.89
N GLY A 23 8.81 -1.27 5.99
CA GLY A 23 9.72 -1.25 7.11
C GLY A 23 10.89 -2.23 6.98
N ARG A 24 11.56 -2.47 8.09
CA ARG A 24 12.72 -3.37 8.20
C ARG A 24 12.43 -4.45 9.23
N SER A 25 12.78 -5.72 8.92
CA SER A 25 12.65 -6.83 9.85
C SER A 25 13.41 -6.57 11.17
N LYS A 26 13.02 -7.24 12.24
CA LYS A 26 13.57 -7.05 13.58
C LYS A 26 15.06 -7.43 13.65
N ASP A 27 15.47 -8.45 12.89
CA ASP A 27 16.89 -8.83 12.73
C ASP A 27 17.69 -7.86 11.84
N GLY A 28 17.00 -6.92 11.18
CA GLY A 28 17.58 -5.91 10.30
C GLY A 28 18.02 -6.41 8.94
N THR A 29 17.73 -7.65 8.56
CA THR A 29 18.24 -8.25 7.32
C THR A 29 17.31 -8.11 6.13
N LYS A 30 16.01 -7.83 6.36
CA LYS A 30 14.99 -7.77 5.31
C LYS A 30 14.34 -6.40 5.21
N ALA A 31 14.16 -5.92 3.98
CA ALA A 31 13.22 -4.86 3.64
C ALA A 31 11.82 -5.50 3.50
N VAL A 32 10.82 -4.88 4.09
CA VAL A 32 9.48 -5.46 4.24
C VAL A 32 8.42 -4.57 3.63
N ALA A 33 7.52 -5.16 2.85
CA ALA A 33 6.30 -4.51 2.37
C ALA A 33 5.07 -5.33 2.70
N GLY A 34 3.98 -4.65 3.06
CA GLY A 34 2.64 -5.19 3.12
C GLY A 34 1.67 -4.24 2.40
N TYR A 35 0.75 -4.81 1.63
CA TYR A 35 -0.31 -4.05 0.98
C TYR A 35 -1.62 -4.83 1.04
N PHE A 36 -2.67 -4.19 1.54
CA PHE A 36 -4.00 -4.79 1.57
C PHE A 36 -5.05 -3.89 0.92
N ILE A 37 -6.08 -4.55 0.41
CA ILE A 37 -7.30 -3.90 -0.07
C ILE A 37 -8.51 -4.39 0.71
N MET A 38 -9.42 -3.45 0.99
CA MET A 38 -10.73 -3.70 1.54
C MET A 38 -11.81 -3.17 0.61
N GLY A 39 -13.04 -3.64 0.74
CA GLY A 39 -14.18 -3.24 -0.08
C GLY A 39 -15.48 -3.27 0.72
N ARG A 40 -16.36 -2.27 0.51
CA ARG A 40 -17.72 -2.23 1.08
C ARG A 40 -18.79 -2.57 0.03
N SER A 41 -18.57 -2.22 -1.23
CA SER A 41 -19.49 -2.54 -2.34
C SER A 41 -19.21 -3.91 -2.95
N GLN A 42 -20.19 -4.48 -3.63
CA GLN A 42 -20.03 -5.74 -4.38
C GLN A 42 -18.87 -5.64 -5.38
N ASN A 43 -18.79 -4.55 -6.15
CA ASN A 43 -17.75 -4.32 -7.13
C ASN A 43 -16.35 -4.23 -6.46
N SER A 44 -16.23 -3.49 -5.35
CA SER A 44 -14.95 -3.37 -4.63
C SER A 44 -14.48 -4.67 -3.97
N ARG A 45 -15.40 -5.58 -3.63
CA ARG A 45 -15.12 -6.92 -3.07
C ARG A 45 -14.83 -7.96 -4.15
N ASN A 46 -15.19 -7.69 -5.41
CA ASN A 46 -15.02 -8.59 -6.54
C ASN A 46 -13.60 -8.54 -7.10
N ARG A 47 -12.59 -8.69 -6.23
CA ARG A 47 -11.17 -8.60 -6.61
C ARG A 47 -10.34 -9.70 -5.97
N VAL A 48 -9.29 -10.08 -6.69
CA VAL A 48 -8.20 -10.92 -6.21
C VAL A 48 -6.86 -10.32 -6.64
N PHE A 49 -5.81 -10.61 -5.90
CA PHE A 49 -4.42 -10.38 -6.34
C PHE A 49 -3.92 -11.63 -7.07
N VAL A 50 -3.27 -11.42 -8.19
CA VAL A 50 -2.54 -12.44 -8.94
C VAL A 50 -1.12 -11.97 -9.20
N GLU A 51 -0.18 -12.91 -9.29
CA GLU A 51 1.20 -12.61 -9.68
C GLU A 51 1.26 -12.10 -11.12
N GLU A 52 2.07 -11.06 -11.36
CA GLU A 52 2.37 -10.51 -12.67
C GLU A 52 3.84 -10.13 -12.74
N GLY A 53 4.66 -10.96 -13.36
CA GLY A 53 6.12 -10.81 -13.34
C GLY A 53 6.66 -10.84 -11.90
N GLU A 54 7.46 -9.84 -11.54
CA GLU A 54 7.95 -9.68 -10.17
C GLU A 54 6.97 -8.90 -9.26
N GLY A 55 5.84 -8.43 -9.80
CA GLY A 55 4.81 -7.69 -9.09
C GLY A 55 3.52 -8.48 -8.92
N ILE A 56 2.43 -7.75 -8.73
CA ILE A 56 1.07 -8.30 -8.69
C ILE A 56 0.10 -7.40 -9.44
N ARG A 57 -1.00 -8.00 -9.91
CA ARG A 57 -2.12 -7.30 -10.52
C ARG A 57 -3.41 -7.60 -9.77
N THR A 58 -4.32 -6.64 -9.73
CA THR A 58 -5.72 -6.91 -9.36
C THR A 58 -6.46 -7.50 -10.56
N GLN A 59 -7.30 -8.50 -10.29
CA GLN A 59 -8.25 -9.05 -11.25
C GLN A 59 -9.65 -9.11 -10.66
N ALA A 60 -10.69 -9.09 -11.50
CA ALA A 60 -12.03 -9.42 -11.06
C ALA A 60 -12.07 -10.92 -10.70
N PHE A 61 -12.62 -11.25 -9.54
CA PHE A 61 -12.91 -12.63 -9.16
C PHE A 61 -14.01 -13.22 -10.06
N ASP A 62 -15.08 -12.45 -10.26
CA ASP A 62 -16.16 -12.78 -11.19
C ASP A 62 -16.22 -11.69 -12.29
N PRO A 63 -15.71 -11.95 -13.51
CA PRO A 63 -15.70 -10.97 -14.59
C PRO A 63 -17.09 -10.48 -15.01
N SER A 64 -18.13 -11.29 -14.78
CA SER A 64 -19.51 -10.92 -15.14
C SER A 64 -20.09 -9.80 -14.25
N LYS A 65 -19.46 -9.54 -13.09
CA LYS A 65 -19.85 -8.51 -12.11
C LYS A 65 -18.91 -7.31 -12.11
N LEU A 66 -18.03 -7.20 -13.09
CA LEU A 66 -17.05 -6.13 -13.16
C LEU A 66 -17.70 -4.82 -13.64
N GLU A 67 -17.70 -3.81 -12.78
CA GLU A 67 -18.12 -2.45 -13.09
C GLU A 67 -16.91 -1.49 -13.01
N ALA A 68 -16.86 -0.48 -13.89
CA ALA A 68 -15.81 0.54 -13.93
C ALA A 68 -14.38 -0.04 -13.81
N PRO A 69 -13.90 -0.85 -14.77
CA PRO A 69 -12.61 -1.59 -14.66
C PRO A 69 -11.42 -0.70 -14.32
N SER A 70 -11.37 0.52 -14.83
CA SER A 70 -10.26 1.46 -14.63
C SER A 70 -9.98 1.83 -13.15
N LEU A 71 -10.99 1.72 -12.29
CA LEU A 71 -10.85 2.01 -10.85
C LEU A 71 -10.45 0.77 -10.02
N ILE A 72 -10.52 -0.43 -10.62
CA ILE A 72 -10.38 -1.69 -9.88
C ILE A 72 -9.24 -2.54 -10.41
N ILE A 73 -8.95 -2.47 -11.71
CA ILE A 73 -7.92 -3.29 -12.37
C ILE A 73 -6.67 -2.45 -12.60
N TYR A 74 -5.63 -2.74 -11.84
CA TYR A 74 -4.32 -2.07 -11.90
C TYR A 74 -3.25 -3.02 -11.34
N ALA A 75 -1.98 -2.69 -11.53
CA ALA A 75 -0.86 -3.40 -10.91
C ALA A 75 -0.48 -2.68 -9.60
N PRO A 76 -0.90 -3.14 -8.40
CA PRO A 76 -0.58 -2.45 -7.17
C PRO A 76 0.90 -2.56 -6.78
N VAL A 77 1.60 -3.56 -7.30
CA VAL A 77 3.04 -3.73 -7.08
C VAL A 77 3.75 -3.93 -8.41
N ARG A 78 4.77 -3.13 -8.68
CA ARG A 78 5.70 -3.28 -9.80
C ARG A 78 7.13 -3.16 -9.30
N VAL A 79 8.05 -3.80 -10.01
CA VAL A 79 9.49 -3.77 -9.71
C VAL A 79 10.23 -3.15 -10.89
N LEU A 80 11.13 -2.20 -10.62
CA LEU A 80 12.03 -1.59 -11.58
C LEU A 80 13.46 -1.70 -11.04
N GLY A 81 14.22 -2.67 -11.49
CA GLY A 81 15.56 -2.92 -10.96
C GLY A 81 15.54 -3.15 -9.44
N ASN A 82 16.14 -2.24 -8.69
CA ASN A 82 16.23 -2.30 -7.24
C ASN A 82 15.03 -1.65 -6.51
N ASP A 83 14.09 -1.09 -7.25
CA ASP A 83 12.92 -0.38 -6.73
C ASP A 83 11.69 -1.29 -6.72
N THR A 84 11.07 -1.45 -5.55
CA THR A 84 9.73 -2.05 -5.42
C THR A 84 8.72 -0.95 -5.15
N ILE A 85 7.80 -0.76 -6.09
CA ILE A 85 6.74 0.26 -6.06
C ILE A 85 5.45 -0.39 -5.57
N VAL A 86 4.77 0.22 -4.59
CA VAL A 86 3.50 -0.26 -4.04
C VAL A 86 2.49 0.88 -3.99
N THR A 87 1.32 0.74 -4.61
CA THR A 87 0.29 1.78 -4.59
C THR A 87 -1.14 1.20 -4.53
N ASN A 88 -2.12 2.08 -4.28
CA ASN A 88 -3.52 1.67 -4.24
C ASN A 88 -4.30 1.92 -5.55
N GLY A 89 -3.62 2.20 -6.65
CA GLY A 89 -4.28 2.50 -7.92
C GLY A 89 -3.32 2.50 -9.11
N ASP A 90 -3.77 3.00 -10.24
CA ASP A 90 -3.02 3.06 -11.50
C ASP A 90 -1.82 4.03 -11.49
N GLN A 91 -1.65 4.81 -10.43
CA GLN A 91 -0.44 5.63 -10.25
C GLN A 91 0.84 4.77 -10.07
N THR A 92 0.73 3.46 -9.89
CA THR A 92 1.90 2.55 -9.94
C THR A 92 2.65 2.71 -11.24
N ASP A 93 1.91 2.71 -12.37
CA ASP A 93 2.49 2.87 -13.70
C ASP A 93 3.13 4.25 -13.87
N THR A 94 2.48 5.30 -13.33
CA THR A 94 3.04 6.67 -13.35
C THR A 94 4.37 6.76 -12.58
N VAL A 95 4.47 6.11 -11.42
CA VAL A 95 5.72 6.06 -10.65
C VAL A 95 6.77 5.24 -11.40
N TYR A 96 6.40 4.07 -11.91
CA TYR A 96 7.29 3.20 -12.66
C TYR A 96 7.91 3.92 -13.86
N GLU A 97 7.08 4.50 -14.73
CA GLU A 97 7.52 5.25 -15.92
C GLU A 97 8.35 6.49 -15.54
N GLY A 98 7.99 7.15 -14.44
CA GLY A 98 8.74 8.31 -13.95
C GLY A 98 10.15 7.92 -13.49
N LEU A 99 10.28 6.87 -12.69
CA LEU A 99 11.58 6.36 -12.24
C LEU A 99 12.42 5.84 -13.41
N GLU A 100 11.81 5.12 -14.37
CA GLU A 100 12.47 4.67 -15.60
C GLU A 100 13.04 5.85 -16.42
N GLN A 101 12.38 7.00 -16.38
CA GLN A 101 12.85 8.25 -17.01
C GLN A 101 13.85 9.04 -16.15
N GLY A 102 14.27 8.51 -15.00
CA GLY A 102 15.20 9.18 -14.07
C GLY A 102 14.57 10.28 -13.23
N LYS A 103 13.24 10.37 -13.14
CA LYS A 103 12.55 11.28 -12.22
C LYS A 103 12.59 10.72 -10.79
N THR A 104 12.48 11.60 -9.80
CA THR A 104 12.28 11.16 -8.42
C THR A 104 10.85 10.67 -8.20
N PHE A 105 10.63 9.90 -7.13
CA PHE A 105 9.31 9.42 -6.71
C PHE A 105 8.29 10.57 -6.57
N GLU A 106 8.67 11.65 -5.87
CA GLU A 106 7.82 12.83 -5.70
C GLU A 106 7.46 13.49 -7.03
N VAL A 107 8.46 13.67 -7.91
CA VAL A 107 8.25 14.31 -9.22
C VAL A 107 7.35 13.46 -10.11
N SER A 108 7.46 12.14 -10.06
CA SER A 108 6.61 11.21 -10.81
C SER A 108 5.13 11.37 -10.44
N LEU A 109 4.84 11.61 -9.16
CA LEU A 109 3.47 11.76 -8.65
C LEU A 109 2.85 13.15 -8.89
N ARG A 110 3.60 14.15 -9.41
CA ARG A 110 3.06 15.51 -9.58
C ARG A 110 1.92 15.61 -10.60
N SER A 111 1.85 14.69 -11.56
CA SER A 111 0.77 14.63 -12.55
C SER A 111 -0.49 13.93 -12.04
N ARG A 112 -0.48 13.40 -10.82
CA ARG A 112 -1.59 12.64 -10.24
C ARG A 112 -2.26 13.43 -9.13
N GLU A 113 -3.53 13.11 -8.91
CA GLU A 113 -4.35 13.60 -7.80
C GLU A 113 -5.03 12.42 -7.12
N PHE A 114 -5.90 12.65 -6.14
CA PHE A 114 -6.79 11.65 -5.56
C PHE A 114 -7.73 11.03 -6.61
N GLU A 115 -8.45 9.97 -6.29
CA GLU A 115 -9.40 9.35 -7.22
C GLU A 115 -10.64 10.24 -7.42
N PRO A 116 -11.19 10.33 -8.66
CA PRO A 116 -12.36 11.17 -8.96
C PRO A 116 -13.68 10.50 -8.57
N ASP A 117 -13.73 9.88 -7.39
CA ASP A 117 -14.86 9.10 -6.87
C ASP A 117 -15.66 9.88 -5.80
N ALA A 118 -16.32 10.96 -6.21
CA ALA A 118 -17.19 11.71 -5.32
C ALA A 118 -18.21 10.80 -4.58
N PRO A 119 -18.51 11.06 -3.31
CA PRO A 119 -18.05 12.16 -2.46
C PRO A 119 -16.75 11.84 -1.69
N ASN A 120 -16.16 10.66 -1.86
CA ASN A 120 -15.04 10.22 -1.03
C ASN A 120 -13.70 10.83 -1.46
N TYR A 121 -13.54 11.09 -2.78
CA TYR A 121 -12.25 11.54 -3.34
C TYR A 121 -11.09 10.72 -2.76
N THR A 122 -11.17 9.40 -2.96
CA THR A 122 -10.27 8.40 -2.37
C THR A 122 -8.81 8.82 -2.48
N PRO A 123 -8.08 8.93 -1.36
CA PRO A 123 -6.67 9.26 -1.40
C PRO A 123 -5.86 8.24 -2.18
N ARG A 124 -4.89 8.71 -2.96
CA ARG A 124 -3.86 7.85 -3.56
C ARG A 124 -2.70 7.74 -2.60
N ILE A 125 -2.47 6.54 -2.08
CA ILE A 125 -1.30 6.22 -1.26
C ILE A 125 -0.29 5.45 -2.10
N SER A 126 0.98 5.75 -1.91
CA SER A 126 2.07 5.15 -2.68
C SER A 126 3.28 4.93 -1.78
N GLY A 127 4.06 3.91 -2.08
CA GLY A 127 5.36 3.65 -1.48
C GLY A 127 6.35 3.19 -2.53
N VAL A 128 7.62 3.50 -2.34
CA VAL A 128 8.74 2.95 -3.09
C VAL A 128 9.82 2.53 -2.11
N MET A 129 10.33 1.31 -2.26
CA MET A 129 11.47 0.77 -1.52
C MET A 129 12.64 0.63 -2.49
N HIS A 130 13.81 1.11 -2.07
CA HIS A 130 15.07 0.92 -2.79
C HIS A 130 15.98 -0.02 -1.99
N VAL A 131 16.38 -1.14 -2.58
CA VAL A 131 17.27 -2.14 -1.97
C VAL A 131 18.44 -2.36 -2.88
N GLU A 132 19.63 -1.86 -2.52
CA GLU A 132 20.81 -1.98 -3.34
C GLU A 132 22.09 -2.15 -2.51
N ASN A 133 22.90 -3.16 -2.84
CA ASN A 133 24.25 -3.36 -2.28
C ASN A 133 24.30 -3.31 -0.73
N GLY A 134 23.33 -3.91 -0.06
CA GLY A 134 23.25 -3.94 1.40
C GLY A 134 22.67 -2.65 2.02
N THR A 135 22.26 -1.68 1.20
CA THR A 135 21.57 -0.46 1.64
C THR A 135 20.07 -0.59 1.44
N TYR A 136 19.29 0.11 2.27
CA TYR A 136 17.85 0.11 2.22
C TYR A 136 17.28 1.45 2.69
N GLY A 137 16.37 1.98 1.89
CA GLY A 137 15.56 3.14 2.21
C GLY A 137 14.20 3.06 1.52
N TYR A 138 13.25 3.88 1.95
CA TYR A 138 11.95 3.96 1.31
C TYR A 138 11.31 5.34 1.43
N GLN A 139 10.36 5.58 0.56
CA GLN A 139 9.51 6.77 0.60
C GLN A 139 8.04 6.35 0.57
N MET A 140 7.19 7.15 1.21
CA MET A 140 5.74 6.99 1.17
C MET A 140 5.10 8.32 0.77
N SER A 141 3.94 8.27 0.12
CA SER A 141 3.21 9.47 -0.31
C SER A 141 1.70 9.29 -0.16
N ILE A 142 1.03 10.40 0.05
CA ILE A 142 -0.43 10.50 -0.03
C ILE A 142 -0.81 11.74 -0.84
N LEU A 143 -1.72 11.55 -1.80
CA LEU A 143 -2.39 12.60 -2.55
C LEU A 143 -3.86 12.58 -2.14
N LYS A 144 -4.36 13.67 -1.57
CA LYS A 144 -5.73 13.72 -1.06
C LYS A 144 -6.39 15.08 -1.30
N SER A 145 -7.71 15.11 -1.35
CA SER A 145 -8.48 16.34 -1.38
C SER A 145 -8.24 17.15 -0.10
N ASN A 146 -8.41 18.46 -0.17
CA ASN A 146 -8.37 19.31 1.02
C ASN A 146 -9.75 19.32 1.70
N ASN A 147 -9.94 18.41 2.67
CA ASN A 147 -11.21 18.24 3.41
C ASN A 147 -12.43 17.99 2.50
N GLY A 148 -12.26 17.19 1.43
CA GLY A 148 -13.31 16.90 0.47
C GLY A 148 -13.53 17.96 -0.60
N ASP A 149 -12.73 19.04 -0.62
CA ASP A 149 -12.73 20.02 -1.71
C ASP A 149 -12.01 19.45 -2.94
N PRO A 150 -12.71 19.15 -4.04
CA PRO A 150 -12.11 18.56 -5.23
C PRO A 150 -11.25 19.53 -6.05
N SER A 151 -11.31 20.83 -5.76
CA SER A 151 -10.49 21.85 -6.44
C SER A 151 -9.05 21.88 -5.95
N GLN A 152 -8.72 21.20 -4.85
CA GLN A 152 -7.42 21.24 -4.20
C GLN A 152 -6.90 19.82 -3.91
N CYS A 153 -5.66 19.57 -4.35
CA CYS A 153 -4.95 18.33 -4.04
C CYS A 153 -3.78 18.60 -3.10
N ASN A 154 -3.86 18.10 -1.87
CA ASN A 154 -2.76 18.09 -0.93
C ASN A 154 -1.82 16.92 -1.23
N ARG A 155 -0.50 17.18 -1.27
CA ARG A 155 0.55 16.22 -1.63
C ARG A 155 1.56 16.14 -0.51
N TYR A 156 1.74 14.96 0.06
CA TYR A 156 2.73 14.72 1.11
C TYR A 156 3.64 13.57 0.70
N THR A 157 4.95 13.75 0.91
CA THR A 157 5.95 12.71 0.72
C THR A 157 6.79 12.61 1.99
N PHE A 158 7.01 11.39 2.46
CA PHE A 158 7.77 11.04 3.65
C PHE A 158 8.94 10.16 3.22
N SER A 159 10.16 10.49 3.64
CA SER A 159 11.38 9.75 3.29
C SER A 159 12.03 9.16 4.53
N TYR A 160 12.49 7.91 4.44
CA TYR A 160 13.06 7.12 5.51
C TYR A 160 14.37 6.47 5.04
N ASP A 161 15.50 7.15 5.29
CA ASP A 161 16.81 6.73 4.81
C ASP A 161 17.55 5.79 5.77
N ASN A 162 17.28 5.93 7.08
CA ASN A 162 17.91 5.15 8.13
C ASN A 162 16.89 4.27 8.85
N CYS A 163 16.41 3.25 8.14
CA CYS A 163 15.36 2.37 8.63
C CYS A 163 15.82 1.56 9.84
N VAL A 164 15.19 1.78 10.98
CA VAL A 164 15.50 1.07 12.24
C VAL A 164 15.00 -0.38 12.14
N ALA A 165 15.85 -1.32 12.56
CA ALA A 165 15.48 -2.73 12.61
C ALA A 165 14.26 -2.96 13.52
N GLY A 166 13.29 -3.74 13.04
CA GLY A 166 12.03 -4.01 13.73
C GLY A 166 10.99 -2.89 13.65
N GLU A 167 11.23 -1.85 12.84
CA GLU A 167 10.32 -0.71 12.68
C GLU A 167 9.90 -0.52 11.24
N GLY A 168 8.71 0.03 11.07
CA GLY A 168 8.15 0.43 9.79
C GLY A 168 7.11 1.50 9.93
N HIS A 169 6.55 1.91 8.81
CA HIS A 169 5.51 2.93 8.75
C HIS A 169 4.27 2.41 8.03
N PHE A 170 3.12 2.74 8.58
CA PHE A 170 1.81 2.36 8.07
C PHE A 170 1.04 3.59 7.63
N ILE A 171 0.63 3.62 6.36
CA ILE A 171 -0.27 4.61 5.78
C ILE A 171 -1.50 3.92 5.21
N HIS A 172 -2.66 4.57 5.29
CA HIS A 172 -3.91 4.01 4.78
C HIS A 172 -4.80 5.12 4.20
N THR A 173 -5.85 4.75 3.45
CA THR A 173 -6.63 5.76 2.72
C THR A 173 -7.61 6.52 3.60
N TYR A 174 -8.25 5.86 4.61
CA TYR A 174 -9.33 6.46 5.40
C TYR A 174 -9.09 6.34 6.90
N MET A 175 -9.35 7.41 7.64
CA MET A 175 -9.21 7.43 9.11
C MET A 175 -10.08 6.37 9.80
N HIS A 176 -11.31 6.18 9.32
CA HIS A 176 -12.28 5.20 9.82
C HIS A 176 -13.40 5.01 8.80
N ASP A 177 -14.34 4.13 9.10
CA ASP A 177 -15.56 3.97 8.31
C ASP A 177 -16.46 5.21 8.44
N GLY A 178 -17.19 5.55 7.37
CA GLY A 178 -18.04 6.75 7.34
C GLY A 178 -18.74 6.94 5.99
N ASN A 179 -19.53 8.02 5.90
CA ASN A 179 -20.17 8.47 4.67
C ASN A 179 -20.32 10.01 4.66
N PRO A 180 -19.48 10.76 3.91
CA PRO A 180 -18.34 10.27 3.14
C PRO A 180 -17.23 9.68 4.03
N LEU A 181 -16.32 8.92 3.43
CA LEU A 181 -15.17 8.35 4.09
C LEU A 181 -14.13 9.46 4.38
N PRO A 182 -13.73 9.68 5.66
CA PRO A 182 -12.73 10.70 5.97
C PRO A 182 -11.33 10.25 5.54
N SER A 183 -10.63 11.08 4.77
CA SER A 183 -9.26 10.82 4.34
C SER A 183 -8.29 10.69 5.52
N PHE A 184 -7.26 9.86 5.36
CA PHE A 184 -6.17 9.74 6.32
C PHE A 184 -5.53 11.10 6.62
N GLU A 185 -5.19 11.34 7.88
CA GLU A 185 -4.56 12.56 8.37
C GLU A 185 -3.30 12.25 9.19
N GLY A 186 -2.35 13.18 9.14
CA GLY A 186 -1.08 13.08 9.86
C GLY A 186 0.01 12.37 9.08
N GLU A 187 1.03 11.93 9.80
CA GLU A 187 2.18 11.17 9.28
C GLU A 187 1.87 9.67 9.27
N PRO A 188 2.56 8.88 8.41
CA PRO A 188 2.49 7.43 8.49
C PRO A 188 2.81 6.94 9.90
N LYS A 189 2.01 6.02 10.44
CA LYS A 189 2.11 5.54 11.82
C LYS A 189 3.32 4.64 12.00
N LEU A 190 4.17 4.90 12.99
CA LEU A 190 5.30 4.04 13.34
C LEU A 190 4.78 2.72 13.95
N VAL A 191 5.17 1.58 13.37
CA VAL A 191 4.71 0.22 13.73
C VAL A 191 5.88 -0.75 13.91
N GLU A 192 5.61 -1.90 14.55
CA GLU A 192 6.57 -3.00 14.65
C GLU A 192 6.50 -3.91 13.41
N ILE A 193 7.68 -4.38 12.97
CA ILE A 193 7.83 -5.33 11.87
C ILE A 193 8.44 -6.63 12.41
N PRO A 194 7.78 -7.78 12.28
CA PRO A 194 8.34 -9.08 12.69
C PRO A 194 9.41 -9.58 11.69
N ASP A 195 10.17 -10.62 12.08
CA ASP A 195 11.19 -11.23 11.24
C ASP A 195 10.60 -12.19 10.18
N ASP A 196 9.49 -12.82 10.51
CA ASP A 196 8.89 -13.89 9.73
C ASP A 196 7.75 -13.36 8.84
N ILE A 197 7.82 -13.66 7.54
CA ILE A 197 6.83 -13.21 6.55
C ILE A 197 5.45 -13.82 6.80
N ASP A 198 5.39 -15.09 7.25
CA ASP A 198 4.11 -15.77 7.49
C ASP A 198 3.44 -15.20 8.75
N ALA A 199 4.22 -14.90 9.79
CA ALA A 199 3.74 -14.19 10.99
C ALA A 199 3.23 -12.79 10.66
N PHE A 200 3.92 -12.04 9.79
CA PHE A 200 3.48 -10.71 9.35
C PHE A 200 2.20 -10.77 8.51
N THR A 201 2.12 -11.75 7.60
CA THR A 201 0.96 -11.98 6.75
C THR A 201 -0.26 -12.32 7.60
N GLU A 202 -0.12 -13.24 8.56
CA GLU A 202 -1.19 -13.64 9.48
C GLU A 202 -1.64 -12.47 10.37
N LEU A 203 -0.67 -11.71 10.93
CA LEU A 203 -0.98 -10.53 11.74
C LEU A 203 -1.86 -9.53 10.96
N LEU A 204 -1.46 -9.19 9.72
CA LEU A 204 -2.24 -8.28 8.89
C LEU A 204 -3.62 -8.87 8.56
N TRP A 205 -3.66 -10.10 8.04
CA TRP A 205 -4.89 -10.72 7.54
C TRP A 205 -5.94 -10.95 8.63
N SER A 206 -5.51 -11.44 9.81
CA SER A 206 -6.41 -11.70 10.94
C SER A 206 -6.88 -10.42 11.63
N SER A 207 -6.14 -9.32 11.48
CA SER A 207 -6.49 -8.03 12.10
C SER A 207 -7.45 -7.18 11.25
N LEU A 208 -7.56 -7.47 9.94
CA LEU A 208 -8.51 -6.79 9.07
C LEU A 208 -9.95 -7.21 9.38
N ASN A 209 -10.89 -6.25 9.30
CA ASN A 209 -12.32 -6.53 9.47
C ASN A 209 -12.77 -7.63 8.48
N GLU A 210 -13.39 -8.69 9.01
CA GLU A 210 -13.74 -9.91 8.26
C GLU A 210 -14.66 -9.62 7.07
N ASP A 211 -15.64 -8.75 7.23
CA ASP A 211 -16.61 -8.48 6.17
C ASP A 211 -16.02 -7.65 5.03
N ASN A 212 -15.04 -6.80 5.34
CA ASN A 212 -14.50 -5.82 4.41
C ASN A 212 -13.17 -6.22 3.77
N LYS A 213 -12.39 -7.13 4.37
CA LYS A 213 -11.11 -7.56 3.78
C LYS A 213 -11.31 -8.26 2.43
N VAL A 214 -10.40 -8.00 1.48
CA VAL A 214 -10.49 -8.52 0.11
C VAL A 214 -9.24 -9.28 -0.28
N SER A 215 -8.08 -8.62 -0.26
CA SER A 215 -6.79 -9.24 -0.61
C SER A 215 -5.64 -8.60 0.15
N LEU A 216 -4.59 -9.38 0.39
CA LEU A 216 -3.35 -8.99 1.05
C LEU A 216 -2.16 -9.50 0.24
N PHE A 217 -1.15 -8.67 0.12
CA PHE A 217 0.18 -8.96 -0.38
C PHE A 217 1.20 -8.63 0.70
N THR A 218 2.19 -9.51 0.91
CA THR A 218 3.38 -9.23 1.73
C THR A 218 4.64 -9.68 1.00
N ARG A 219 5.75 -8.95 1.20
CA ARG A 219 7.06 -9.25 0.62
C ARG A 219 8.17 -8.93 1.60
N TYR A 220 9.12 -9.85 1.70
CA TYR A 220 10.37 -9.69 2.41
C TYR A 220 11.52 -9.80 1.41
N ILE A 221 12.37 -8.77 1.34
CA ILE A 221 13.51 -8.70 0.42
C ILE A 221 14.79 -8.72 1.25
N ASP A 222 15.66 -9.67 1.00
CA ASP A 222 16.98 -9.73 1.61
C ASP A 222 17.82 -8.53 1.16
N ILE A 223 18.20 -7.67 2.11
CA ILE A 223 18.88 -6.40 1.82
C ILE A 223 20.26 -6.63 1.20
N ALA A 224 20.94 -7.72 1.55
CA ALA A 224 22.28 -8.02 1.06
C ALA A 224 22.26 -8.61 -0.37
N THR A 225 21.23 -9.39 -0.71
CA THR A 225 21.20 -10.17 -1.96
C THR A 225 20.12 -9.75 -2.95
N GLY A 226 19.14 -8.97 -2.53
CA GLY A 226 17.94 -8.61 -3.31
C GLY A 226 16.95 -9.76 -3.52
N LYS A 227 17.24 -10.97 -3.00
CA LYS A 227 16.29 -12.10 -3.09
C LYS A 227 15.07 -11.83 -2.24
N TYR A 228 13.90 -12.24 -2.73
CA TYR A 228 12.65 -11.96 -2.03
C TYR A 228 11.74 -13.19 -1.89
N GLU A 229 10.88 -13.11 -0.91
CA GLU A 229 9.75 -14.00 -0.67
C GLU A 229 8.45 -13.18 -0.72
N THR A 230 7.38 -13.79 -1.23
CA THR A 230 6.06 -13.14 -1.36
C THR A 230 4.97 -14.04 -0.81
N ARG A 231 3.95 -13.43 -0.20
CA ARG A 231 2.67 -14.11 0.13
C ARG A 231 1.52 -13.29 -0.43
N ILE A 232 0.54 -14.00 -0.97
CA ILE A 232 -0.73 -13.44 -1.44
C ILE A 232 -1.86 -14.18 -0.75
N VAL A 233 -2.76 -13.42 -0.12
CA VAL A 233 -3.97 -13.96 0.49
C VAL A 233 -5.18 -13.28 -0.13
N ASN A 234 -6.10 -14.07 -0.66
CA ASN A 234 -7.36 -13.59 -1.23
C ASN A 234 -8.53 -14.17 -0.43
N LYS A 235 -9.54 -13.35 -0.15
CA LYS A 235 -10.79 -13.82 0.45
C LYS A 235 -11.60 -14.64 -0.54
N ASN A 236 -11.68 -14.17 -1.77
CA ASN A 236 -12.29 -14.91 -2.88
C ASN A 236 -11.26 -15.93 -3.41
N LYS A 237 -11.71 -17.18 -3.64
CA LYS A 237 -10.87 -18.28 -4.13
C LYS A 237 -11.51 -18.92 -5.34
#